data_c51ec1d2eeb465bd3e6e0a1b480378dc
#
_entry.id   c51ec1d2eeb465bd3e6e0a1b480378dc
#
_cell.length_a   1.000
_cell.length_b   1.000
_cell.length_c   1.000
_cell.angle_alpha   90.00
_cell.angle_beta   90.00
_cell.angle_gamma   90.00
#
_symmetry.space_group_name_H-M   'P 1'
#
loop_
_entity.id
_entity.type
_entity.pdbx_description
1 polymer ?
#
loop_
_entity_poly.entity_id
_entity_poly.type
_entity_poly.pdbx_seq_one_letter_code
_entity_poly.pdbx_strand_id
1 'polypeptide(L)'
;MDVSKCLAEGDPQGVTSRGQHRTAHTDRFPVVHTYPMPPVLFWLLLYSCCLCQGHCHPYDRLREQNTEFAVKLYQKIVTTENRTDVVISPSSVARSLGLLQFGAQGSTFTQIEKTLGYNVFDKSVKIFMKSMHRELTNSSQDTSICLACALFVQAGTPISTQFTEYTVQWANSSLQLTNFTEHNRTAIQINQWVNRNTGGGTETMVAGGQFGSGFMQIALVSTMYFKSKWKTKFSFTDTQTLPFISTDGSVVKVPMMHQTADVAYGQFETPSHEKFTVVELPYLGNTVSMFVVRPTDRNTPLSSIESNLTSKSITTWANTMKKIKMDIFLPRFKLESYSDLRMALSALGISDLFDPRKADFKGISEQKNLYVSQAIHKAQIEVEEGGTRASGVTAMVLLKRSRMPVFKADRPFFFFLRQASSGSVLFIGRVTNPLH
;
A
#
# COMPACT_ATOMS: atom_id res chain seq x y z
N MET A 1 -36.28 -31.34 10.28
CA MET A 1 -37.48 -31.41 9.44
C MET A 1 -36.97 -31.55 8.02
N ASP A 2 -36.87 -32.58 7.57
CA ASP A 2 -37.40 -33.87 7.20
C ASP A 2 -37.43 -33.97 5.65
N VAL A 3 -36.65 -34.88 5.21
CA VAL A 3 -36.48 -35.34 3.82
C VAL A 3 -37.48 -36.46 3.65
N SER A 4 -38.25 -36.55 2.57
CA SER A 4 -38.44 -37.75 1.82
C SER A 4 -39.68 -37.77 0.97
N LYS A 5 -39.58 -38.48 -0.13
CA LYS A 5 -40.58 -39.14 -0.95
C LYS A 5 -41.20 -38.39 -2.13
N CYS A 6 -40.93 -38.94 -3.31
CA CYS A 6 -41.96 -39.58 -4.10
C CYS A 6 -41.35 -40.57 -5.10
N LEU A 7 -41.77 -41.81 -4.90
CA LEU A 7 -41.64 -42.97 -5.79
C LEU A 7 -42.97 -43.11 -6.56
N ALA A 8 -42.87 -43.91 -7.62
CA ALA A 8 -43.92 -44.75 -8.26
C ALA A 8 -44.44 -44.17 -9.61
N GLU A 9 -44.70 -44.88 -10.62
CA GLU A 9 -44.94 -46.29 -11.02
C GLU A 9 -45.25 -46.27 -12.52
N GLY A 10 -45.05 -47.39 -13.20
CA GLY A 10 -45.72 -47.64 -14.44
C GLY A 10 -45.04 -48.57 -15.46
N ASP A 11 -45.13 -49.82 -15.23
CA ASP A 11 -44.97 -50.92 -16.18
C ASP A 11 -46.36 -51.23 -16.84
N PRO A 12 -46.56 -52.18 -17.74
CA PRO A 12 -45.72 -53.02 -18.60
C PRO A 12 -46.28 -53.29 -20.05
N GLN A 13 -45.68 -54.27 -20.72
CA GLN A 13 -46.09 -55.17 -21.81
C GLN A 13 -45.25 -54.97 -23.08
N GLY A 14 -44.67 -55.95 -23.71
CA GLY A 14 -44.82 -57.36 -23.76
C GLY A 14 -44.33 -57.84 -25.15
N VAL A 15 -43.95 -59.13 -25.25
CA VAL A 15 -43.91 -59.99 -26.44
C VAL A 15 -42.54 -60.36 -27.04
N THR A 16 -42.07 -61.54 -26.63
CA THR A 16 -41.55 -62.75 -27.36
C THR A 16 -40.61 -62.55 -28.56
N SER A 17 -39.50 -63.26 -28.73
CA SER A 17 -39.15 -64.66 -28.77
C SER A 17 -37.77 -64.89 -29.44
N ARG A 18 -37.16 -66.08 -29.13
CA ARG A 18 -36.13 -66.86 -29.83
C ARG A 18 -34.69 -66.34 -29.82
N GLY A 19 -33.80 -66.75 -28.96
CA GLY A 19 -33.08 -67.99 -29.00
C GLY A 19 -31.90 -67.97 -29.96
N GLN A 20 -30.69 -67.89 -29.40
CA GLN A 20 -29.57 -68.73 -29.85
C GLN A 20 -28.41 -68.65 -28.84
N HIS A 21 -27.89 -69.78 -28.57
CA HIS A 21 -26.71 -70.06 -27.76
C HIS A 21 -25.46 -69.28 -28.21
N ARG A 22 -24.78 -68.61 -27.25
CA ARG A 22 -23.32 -68.51 -27.30
C ARG A 22 -22.73 -68.37 -25.88
N THR A 23 -21.86 -69.21 -25.66
CA THR A 23 -20.81 -69.44 -24.61
C THR A 23 -20.50 -68.19 -23.75
N ALA A 24 -20.59 -68.42 -22.45
CA ALA A 24 -20.12 -67.58 -21.38
C ALA A 24 -18.61 -67.43 -21.41
N HIS A 25 -18.13 -66.20 -21.66
CA HIS A 25 -16.77 -65.79 -21.27
C HIS A 25 -16.92 -65.02 -19.95
N THR A 26 -16.42 -65.63 -18.90
CA THR A 26 -16.29 -65.04 -17.57
C THR A 26 -15.11 -64.05 -17.59
N ASP A 27 -15.40 -62.77 -17.81
CA ASP A 27 -14.44 -61.71 -17.53
C ASP A 27 -14.34 -61.50 -16.03
N ARG A 28 -13.22 -62.00 -15.48
CA ARG A 28 -12.79 -61.70 -14.11
C ARG A 28 -12.36 -60.27 -14.03
N PHE A 29 -13.11 -59.42 -13.38
CA PHE A 29 -12.63 -58.10 -12.91
C PHE A 29 -11.47 -58.32 -11.94
N PRO A 30 -10.35 -57.55 -12.07
CA PRO A 30 -9.26 -57.67 -11.11
C PRO A 30 -9.71 -57.14 -9.75
N VAL A 31 -9.64 -57.99 -8.73
CA VAL A 31 -9.81 -57.58 -7.34
C VAL A 31 -8.65 -56.66 -6.99
N VAL A 32 -8.93 -55.36 -6.83
CA VAL A 32 -7.96 -54.37 -6.31
C VAL A 32 -7.75 -54.72 -4.83
N HIS A 33 -6.68 -55.45 -4.53
CA HIS A 33 -6.20 -55.62 -3.18
C HIS A 33 -5.72 -54.28 -2.63
N THR A 34 -6.55 -53.59 -1.86
CA THR A 34 -6.14 -52.46 -1.03
C THR A 34 -5.30 -52.99 0.11
N TYR A 35 -3.98 -52.92 -0.05
CA TYR A 35 -3.07 -53.18 1.07
C TYR A 35 -3.26 -52.04 2.09
N PRO A 36 -3.46 -52.35 3.39
CA PRO A 36 -3.48 -51.31 4.40
C PRO A 36 -2.10 -50.62 4.42
N MET A 37 -2.08 -49.32 4.25
CA MET A 37 -0.85 -48.54 4.33
C MET A 37 -0.17 -48.81 5.68
N PRO A 38 1.14 -49.11 5.69
CA PRO A 38 1.84 -49.31 6.95
C PRO A 38 1.73 -48.03 7.81
N PRO A 39 1.49 -48.18 9.13
CA PRO A 39 1.29 -47.03 10.02
C PRO A 39 2.43 -46.02 9.97
N VAL A 40 3.63 -46.45 9.63
CA VAL A 40 4.80 -45.58 9.43
C VAL A 40 4.62 -44.59 8.25
N LEU A 41 4.01 -45.05 7.13
CA LEU A 41 3.72 -44.15 5.99
C LEU A 41 2.62 -43.15 6.33
N PHE A 42 1.64 -43.54 7.11
CA PHE A 42 0.58 -42.66 7.61
C PHE A 42 1.16 -41.57 8.54
N TRP A 43 2.06 -41.95 9.45
CA TRP A 43 2.78 -41.01 10.32
C TRP A 43 3.76 -40.14 9.55
N LEU A 44 4.43 -40.63 8.51
CA LEU A 44 5.28 -39.84 7.63
C LEU A 44 4.47 -38.84 6.79
N LEU A 45 3.27 -39.20 6.32
CA LEU A 45 2.36 -38.29 5.64
C LEU A 45 1.79 -37.22 6.58
N LEU A 46 1.42 -37.61 7.81
CA LEU A 46 1.01 -36.64 8.85
C LEU A 46 2.18 -35.76 9.26
N TYR A 47 3.39 -36.25 9.39
CA TYR A 47 4.59 -35.50 9.70
C TYR A 47 4.96 -34.57 8.54
N SER A 48 4.84 -35.02 7.29
CA SER A 48 4.99 -34.19 6.08
C SER A 48 3.89 -33.12 5.99
N CYS A 49 2.64 -33.45 6.36
CA CYS A 49 1.54 -32.48 6.42
C CYS A 49 1.73 -31.45 7.55
N CYS A 50 2.29 -31.85 8.70
CA CYS A 50 2.70 -30.94 9.78
C CYS A 50 3.92 -30.11 9.39
N LEU A 51 4.84 -30.59 8.57
CA LEU A 51 5.96 -29.83 8.01
C LEU A 51 5.51 -28.91 6.86
N CYS A 52 4.42 -29.24 6.18
CA CYS A 52 3.74 -28.41 5.19
C CYS A 52 2.77 -27.37 5.80
N GLN A 53 2.56 -27.34 7.12
CA GLN A 53 2.08 -26.12 7.79
C GLN A 53 3.20 -25.11 7.60
N GLY A 54 3.07 -24.34 6.50
CA GLY A 54 4.05 -23.40 5.99
C GLY A 54 4.67 -22.63 7.15
N HIS A 55 5.99 -22.49 7.12
CA HIS A 55 6.73 -21.60 7.99
C HIS A 55 6.12 -20.22 7.79
N CYS A 56 5.03 -19.91 8.52
CA CYS A 56 4.47 -18.59 8.60
C CYS A 56 5.59 -17.72 9.16
N HIS A 57 6.23 -16.96 8.28
CA HIS A 57 7.27 -16.05 8.73
C HIS A 57 6.67 -15.19 9.85
N PRO A 58 7.33 -15.02 11.00
CA PRO A 58 6.73 -14.37 12.18
C PRO A 58 6.18 -12.96 11.90
N TYR A 59 6.55 -12.38 10.76
CA TYR A 59 6.10 -11.06 10.33
C TYR A 59 5.03 -11.09 9.21
N ASP A 60 4.59 -12.24 8.71
CA ASP A 60 3.62 -12.29 7.60
C ASP A 60 2.29 -11.64 7.98
N ARG A 61 1.83 -11.86 9.21
CA ARG A 61 0.64 -11.19 9.75
C ARG A 61 0.82 -9.66 9.79
N LEU A 62 1.98 -9.17 10.25
CA LEU A 62 2.25 -7.73 10.31
C LEU A 62 2.34 -7.11 8.92
N ARG A 63 2.91 -7.83 7.95
CA ARG A 63 2.94 -7.42 6.54
C ARG A 63 1.54 -7.26 5.98
N GLU A 64 0.69 -8.26 6.20
CA GLU A 64 -0.70 -8.23 5.75
C GLU A 64 -1.47 -7.07 6.39
N GLN A 65 -1.36 -6.89 7.72
CA GLN A 65 -2.02 -5.83 8.47
C GLN A 65 -1.59 -4.43 8.00
N ASN A 66 -0.29 -4.20 7.80
CA ASN A 66 0.21 -2.93 7.25
C ASN A 66 -0.31 -2.66 5.83
N THR A 67 -0.36 -3.70 4.98
CA THR A 67 -0.87 -3.57 3.62
C THR A 67 -2.38 -3.32 3.61
N GLU A 68 -3.12 -3.99 4.48
CA GLU A 68 -4.56 -3.80 4.64
C GLU A 68 -4.89 -2.38 5.11
N PHE A 69 -4.16 -1.86 6.11
CA PHE A 69 -4.28 -0.48 6.55
C PHE A 69 -3.99 0.49 5.40
N ALA A 70 -2.92 0.24 4.63
CA ALA A 70 -2.54 1.07 3.50
C ALA A 70 -3.64 1.16 2.44
N VAL A 71 -4.21 0.02 2.06
CA VAL A 71 -5.30 -0.04 1.09
C VAL A 71 -6.55 0.69 1.59
N LYS A 72 -6.97 0.41 2.83
CA LYS A 72 -8.16 1.04 3.40
C LYS A 72 -8.01 2.55 3.52
N LEU A 73 -6.85 3.03 3.98
CA LEU A 73 -6.57 4.47 4.08
C LEU A 73 -6.63 5.13 2.70
N TYR A 74 -5.97 4.54 1.70
CA TYR A 74 -5.99 5.03 0.34
C TYR A 74 -7.41 5.12 -0.22
N GLN A 75 -8.20 4.05 -0.10
CA GLN A 75 -9.59 4.02 -0.59
C GLN A 75 -10.46 5.10 0.06
N LYS A 76 -10.26 5.39 1.35
CA LYS A 76 -11.01 6.47 2.03
C LYS A 76 -10.63 7.85 1.50
N ILE A 77 -9.34 8.09 1.26
CA ILE A 77 -8.87 9.38 0.74
C ILE A 77 -9.32 9.60 -0.71
N VAL A 78 -9.13 8.62 -1.60
CA VAL A 78 -9.51 8.80 -3.01
C VAL A 78 -11.03 8.90 -3.22
N THR A 79 -11.83 8.40 -2.28
CA THR A 79 -13.29 8.59 -2.31
C THR A 79 -13.68 10.04 -2.04
N THR A 80 -12.90 10.74 -1.20
CA THR A 80 -13.11 12.15 -0.87
C THR A 80 -12.51 13.07 -1.92
N GLU A 81 -11.29 12.75 -2.39
CA GLU A 81 -10.50 13.51 -3.38
C GLU A 81 -10.85 13.06 -4.82
N ASN A 82 -12.11 13.22 -5.20
CA ASN A 82 -12.61 12.67 -6.45
C ASN A 82 -11.92 13.28 -7.69
N ARG A 83 -11.34 12.44 -8.56
CA ARG A 83 -10.71 12.76 -9.87
C ARG A 83 -9.43 13.60 -9.83
N THR A 84 -8.81 13.83 -8.69
CA THR A 84 -7.54 14.54 -8.56
C THR A 84 -6.36 13.58 -8.41
N ASP A 85 -5.17 14.08 -8.66
CA ASP A 85 -3.93 13.40 -8.30
C ASP A 85 -3.83 13.30 -6.79
N VAL A 86 -3.43 12.14 -6.30
CA VAL A 86 -3.28 11.87 -4.86
C VAL A 86 -2.03 11.06 -4.63
N VAL A 87 -1.28 11.41 -3.61
CA VAL A 87 -0.22 10.56 -3.06
C VAL A 87 -0.27 10.58 -1.55
N ILE A 88 -0.18 9.42 -0.93
CA ILE A 88 -0.10 9.27 0.53
C ILE A 88 1.01 8.28 0.89
N SER A 89 1.50 8.39 2.11
CA SER A 89 2.36 7.38 2.72
C SER A 89 1.66 6.69 3.88
N PRO A 90 1.03 5.55 3.64
CA PRO A 90 0.37 4.80 4.70
C PRO A 90 1.35 4.36 5.81
N SER A 91 2.59 4.06 5.45
CA SER A 91 3.64 3.71 6.42
C SER A 91 3.98 4.86 7.36
N SER A 92 3.97 6.11 6.87
CA SER A 92 4.18 7.30 7.71
C SER A 92 2.99 7.52 8.65
N VAL A 93 1.77 7.39 8.15
CA VAL A 93 0.54 7.53 8.94
C VAL A 93 0.45 6.42 10.00
N ALA A 94 0.70 5.16 9.64
CA ALA A 94 0.70 4.03 10.58
C ALA A 94 1.71 4.24 11.72
N ARG A 95 2.90 4.76 11.39
CA ARG A 95 3.92 5.08 12.40
C ARG A 95 3.47 6.18 13.35
N SER A 96 2.80 7.20 12.82
CA SER A 96 2.29 8.31 13.62
C SER A 96 1.16 7.87 14.56
N LEU A 97 0.29 6.98 14.09
CA LEU A 97 -0.74 6.35 14.92
C LEU A 97 -0.13 5.43 15.97
N GLY A 98 0.95 4.69 15.63
CA GLY A 98 1.69 3.89 16.60
C GLY A 98 2.32 4.73 17.70
N LEU A 99 2.78 5.95 17.39
CA LEU A 99 3.27 6.89 18.39
C LEU A 99 2.14 7.32 19.35
N LEU A 100 0.95 7.63 18.82
CA LEU A 100 -0.22 7.95 19.65
C LEU A 100 -0.68 6.76 20.48
N GLN A 101 -0.59 5.53 19.97
CA GLN A 101 -0.97 4.32 20.68
C GLN A 101 -0.18 4.13 21.99
N PHE A 102 1.10 4.53 22.05
CA PHE A 102 1.87 4.49 23.28
C PHE A 102 1.29 5.35 24.42
N GLY A 103 0.61 6.44 24.06
CA GLY A 103 0.01 7.35 25.03
C GLY A 103 -1.49 7.19 25.20
N ALA A 104 -2.15 6.40 24.36
CA ALA A 104 -3.58 6.19 24.40
C ALA A 104 -3.98 5.14 25.44
N GLN A 105 -5.19 5.27 25.98
CA GLN A 105 -5.82 4.30 26.89
C GLN A 105 -7.28 4.04 26.48
N GLY A 106 -7.91 3.05 27.10
CA GLY A 106 -9.34 2.75 26.92
C GLY A 106 -9.75 2.56 25.45
N SER A 107 -10.87 3.18 25.07
CA SER A 107 -11.44 3.10 23.71
C SER A 107 -10.54 3.75 22.67
N THR A 108 -9.82 4.82 23.00
CA THR A 108 -8.86 5.48 22.10
C THR A 108 -7.75 4.52 21.68
N PHE A 109 -7.15 3.80 22.64
CA PHE A 109 -6.16 2.75 22.37
C PHE A 109 -6.74 1.64 21.49
N THR A 110 -7.90 1.11 21.86
CA THR A 110 -8.53 -0.02 21.17
C THR A 110 -8.90 0.31 19.72
N GLN A 111 -9.36 1.53 19.44
CA GLN A 111 -9.66 1.98 18.07
C GLN A 111 -8.40 2.05 17.21
N ILE A 112 -7.29 2.57 17.75
CA ILE A 112 -6.01 2.62 17.04
C ILE A 112 -5.48 1.20 16.77
N GLU A 113 -5.46 0.34 17.81
CA GLU A 113 -5.00 -1.05 17.71
C GLU A 113 -5.80 -1.83 16.67
N LYS A 114 -7.13 -1.75 16.71
CA LYS A 114 -8.02 -2.44 15.78
C LYS A 114 -7.79 -1.98 14.33
N THR A 115 -7.56 -0.69 14.12
CA THR A 115 -7.38 -0.13 12.78
C THR A 115 -6.01 -0.45 12.20
N LEU A 116 -4.95 -0.40 13.01
CA LEU A 116 -3.60 -0.81 12.61
C LEU A 116 -3.48 -2.34 12.51
N GLY A 117 -4.28 -3.09 13.27
CA GLY A 117 -4.25 -4.54 13.38
C GLY A 117 -3.17 -5.07 14.31
N TYR A 118 -2.37 -4.22 14.96
CA TYR A 118 -1.28 -4.63 15.86
C TYR A 118 -1.14 -3.69 17.08
N ASN A 119 -0.48 -4.23 18.10
CA ASN A 119 -0.17 -3.53 19.33
C ASN A 119 1.30 -3.09 19.35
N VAL A 120 1.57 -1.79 19.53
CA VAL A 120 2.94 -1.25 19.54
C VAL A 120 3.77 -1.70 20.75
N PHE A 121 3.14 -2.24 21.79
CA PHE A 121 3.84 -2.80 22.95
C PHE A 121 4.43 -4.19 22.64
N ASP A 122 3.95 -4.88 21.60
CA ASP A 122 4.46 -6.18 21.20
C ASP A 122 5.92 -6.07 20.73
N LYS A 123 6.77 -6.95 21.26
CA LYS A 123 8.19 -6.99 20.89
C LYS A 123 8.40 -7.23 19.40
N SER A 124 7.61 -8.10 18.80
CA SER A 124 7.64 -8.40 17.35
C SER A 124 7.35 -7.18 16.50
N VAL A 125 6.35 -6.36 16.88
CA VAL A 125 6.01 -5.11 16.21
C VAL A 125 7.16 -4.11 16.28
N LYS A 126 7.75 -3.92 17.46
CA LYS A 126 8.91 -3.02 17.64
C LYS A 126 10.10 -3.43 16.77
N ILE A 127 10.42 -4.73 16.74
CA ILE A 127 11.53 -5.25 15.91
C ILE A 127 11.22 -5.04 14.43
N PHE A 128 9.99 -5.38 13.99
CA PHE A 128 9.57 -5.22 12.59
C PHE A 128 9.66 -3.76 12.14
N MET A 129 9.13 -2.82 12.93
CA MET A 129 9.16 -1.38 12.60
C MET A 129 10.58 -0.81 12.57
N LYS A 130 11.47 -1.24 13.51
CA LYS A 130 12.87 -0.85 13.50
C LYS A 130 13.62 -1.41 12.30
N SER A 131 13.38 -2.67 11.92
CA SER A 131 14.01 -3.29 10.74
C SER A 131 13.60 -2.56 9.47
N MET A 132 12.30 -2.34 9.29
CA MET A 132 11.75 -1.62 8.14
C MET A 132 12.38 -0.21 8.01
N HIS A 133 12.49 0.52 9.11
CA HIS A 133 13.09 1.85 9.10
C HIS A 133 14.58 1.82 8.75
N ARG A 134 15.36 0.93 9.40
CA ARG A 134 16.79 0.81 9.15
C ARG A 134 17.14 0.51 7.71
N GLU A 135 16.38 -0.36 7.07
CA GLU A 135 16.59 -0.69 5.66
C GLU A 135 16.32 0.49 4.73
N LEU A 136 15.32 1.33 5.06
CA LEU A 136 15.02 2.54 4.29
C LEU A 136 16.09 3.61 4.47
N THR A 137 16.64 3.75 5.67
CA THR A 137 17.64 4.80 5.97
C THR A 137 19.08 4.40 5.60
N ASN A 138 19.38 3.10 5.54
CA ASN A 138 20.69 2.59 5.11
C ASN A 138 20.82 2.45 3.60
N SER A 139 19.85 2.90 2.83
CA SER A 139 19.91 2.89 1.36
C SER A 139 21.01 3.84 0.86
N SER A 140 21.58 3.49 -0.29
CA SER A 140 22.75 4.13 -0.92
C SER A 140 22.62 5.65 -1.08
N GLN A 141 23.73 6.35 -1.31
CA GLN A 141 23.80 7.80 -1.61
C GLN A 141 22.85 8.27 -2.75
N ASP A 142 22.32 7.33 -3.53
CA ASP A 142 21.46 7.56 -4.69
C ASP A 142 19.96 7.49 -4.38
N THR A 143 19.58 7.23 -3.12
CA THR A 143 18.18 7.10 -2.70
C THR A 143 17.91 8.04 -1.54
N SER A 144 17.04 9.02 -1.74
CA SER A 144 16.56 9.93 -0.71
C SER A 144 15.18 9.49 -0.24
N ILE A 145 15.13 8.80 0.90
CA ILE A 145 13.88 8.45 1.58
C ILE A 145 13.90 9.14 2.92
N CYS A 146 13.03 10.13 3.08
CA CYS A 146 12.88 10.86 4.35
C CYS A 146 11.48 10.60 4.89
N LEU A 147 11.41 9.91 6.01
CA LEU A 147 10.18 9.61 6.73
C LEU A 147 10.29 10.17 8.13
N ALA A 148 9.39 11.05 8.52
CA ALA A 148 9.36 11.64 9.84
C ALA A 148 7.92 11.80 10.36
N CYS A 149 7.77 11.66 11.68
CA CYS A 149 6.52 11.96 12.38
C CYS A 149 6.81 12.71 13.68
N ALA A 150 5.92 13.63 14.05
CA ALA A 150 6.00 14.37 15.29
C ALA A 150 4.61 14.55 15.92
N LEU A 151 4.61 14.61 17.24
CA LEU A 151 3.52 15.17 18.02
C LEU A 151 3.91 16.58 18.47
N PHE A 152 3.15 17.57 18.04
CA PHE A 152 3.20 18.92 18.58
C PHE A 152 2.15 18.98 19.69
N VAL A 153 2.57 19.29 20.91
CA VAL A 153 1.71 19.33 22.09
C VAL A 153 1.72 20.73 22.66
N GLN A 154 0.57 21.17 23.19
CA GLN A 154 0.41 22.48 23.80
C GLN A 154 1.48 22.71 24.88
N ALA A 155 2.17 23.85 24.81
CA ALA A 155 3.16 24.25 25.79
C ALA A 155 2.54 24.35 27.20
N GLY A 156 3.28 23.87 28.19
CA GLY A 156 2.79 23.77 29.57
C GLY A 156 2.07 22.46 29.93
N THR A 157 1.81 21.58 28.94
CA THR A 157 1.32 20.23 29.22
C THR A 157 2.41 19.40 29.90
N PRO A 158 2.17 18.84 31.11
CA PRO A 158 3.12 17.96 31.77
C PRO A 158 3.18 16.59 31.05
N ILE A 159 4.29 16.31 30.39
CA ILE A 159 4.45 15.07 29.62
C ILE A 159 5.03 13.97 30.50
N SER A 160 4.48 12.76 30.40
CA SER A 160 4.99 11.56 31.05
C SER A 160 6.41 11.24 30.59
N THR A 161 7.31 10.95 31.54
CA THR A 161 8.69 10.51 31.25
C THR A 161 8.69 9.23 30.41
N GLN A 162 7.82 8.28 30.75
CA GLN A 162 7.69 7.02 30.03
C GLN A 162 7.28 7.23 28.56
N PHE A 163 6.35 8.15 28.30
CA PHE A 163 5.95 8.49 26.94
C PHE A 163 7.11 9.13 26.16
N THR A 164 7.87 9.99 26.80
CA THR A 164 9.06 10.59 26.17
C THR A 164 10.09 9.52 25.77
N GLU A 165 10.33 8.52 26.62
CA GLU A 165 11.21 7.39 26.31
C GLU A 165 10.70 6.57 25.11
N TYR A 166 9.40 6.28 25.05
CA TYR A 166 8.79 5.61 23.89
C TYR A 166 8.98 6.41 22.61
N THR A 167 8.79 7.72 22.66
CA THR A 167 8.96 8.61 21.50
C THR A 167 10.37 8.52 20.92
N VAL A 168 11.40 8.57 21.77
CA VAL A 168 12.80 8.45 21.35
C VAL A 168 13.11 7.08 20.75
N GLN A 169 12.52 6.02 21.28
CA GLN A 169 12.71 4.65 20.80
C GLN A 169 11.94 4.33 19.52
N TRP A 170 10.88 5.09 19.23
CA TRP A 170 9.99 4.87 18.09
C TRP A 170 10.51 5.56 16.84
N ALA A 171 11.48 4.90 16.20
CA ALA A 171 11.98 5.15 14.84
C ALA A 171 11.76 6.57 14.26
N ASN A 172 12.65 7.49 14.61
CA ASN A 172 12.68 8.88 14.12
C ASN A 172 11.39 9.69 14.39
N SER A 173 10.74 9.41 15.51
CA SER A 173 9.61 10.21 16.00
C SER A 173 10.11 11.33 16.90
N SER A 174 9.38 12.43 16.97
CA SER A 174 9.70 13.54 17.87
C SER A 174 8.48 14.07 18.60
N LEU A 175 8.73 14.56 19.82
CA LEU A 175 7.79 15.30 20.62
C LEU A 175 8.23 16.77 20.64
N GLN A 176 7.36 17.67 20.27
CA GLN A 176 7.63 19.11 20.23
C GLN A 176 6.59 19.85 21.06
N LEU A 177 7.03 20.74 21.92
CA LEU A 177 6.13 21.66 22.61
C LEU A 177 5.95 22.93 21.79
N THR A 178 4.71 23.38 21.63
CA THR A 178 4.38 24.61 20.90
C THR A 178 3.20 25.35 21.56
N ASN A 179 3.17 26.65 21.39
CA ASN A 179 2.04 27.45 21.86
C ASN A 179 1.02 27.62 20.72
N PHE A 180 -0.01 26.81 20.70
CA PHE A 180 -1.03 26.85 19.66
C PHE A 180 -1.83 28.17 19.60
N THR A 181 -1.78 29.01 20.63
CA THR A 181 -2.40 30.35 20.57
C THR A 181 -1.63 31.29 19.64
N GLU A 182 -0.35 31.00 19.39
CA GLU A 182 0.50 31.77 18.48
C GLU A 182 0.51 31.08 17.10
N HIS A 183 -0.60 31.15 16.36
CA HIS A 183 -0.85 30.38 15.13
C HIS A 183 0.27 30.50 14.10
N ASN A 184 0.74 31.72 13.82
CA ASN A 184 1.81 31.94 12.84
C ASN A 184 3.15 31.33 13.29
N ARG A 185 3.48 31.47 14.56
CA ARG A 185 4.71 30.90 15.14
C ARG A 185 4.68 29.38 15.13
N THR A 186 3.53 28.80 15.47
CA THR A 186 3.30 27.34 15.39
C THR A 186 3.45 26.84 13.96
N ALA A 187 2.87 27.52 12.96
CA ALA A 187 3.02 27.16 11.56
C ALA A 187 4.50 27.20 11.12
N ILE A 188 5.23 28.24 11.49
CA ILE A 188 6.67 28.35 11.21
C ILE A 188 7.43 27.19 11.86
N GLN A 189 7.15 26.87 13.13
CA GLN A 189 7.81 25.79 13.86
C GLN A 189 7.56 24.42 13.19
N ILE A 190 6.33 24.13 12.79
CA ILE A 190 5.96 22.91 12.09
C ILE A 190 6.68 22.84 10.74
N ASN A 191 6.63 23.90 9.93
CA ASN A 191 7.27 23.95 8.63
C ASN A 191 8.79 23.82 8.72
N GLN A 192 9.44 24.45 9.69
CA GLN A 192 10.88 24.28 9.95
C GLN A 192 11.23 22.85 10.36
N TRP A 193 10.38 22.20 11.17
CA TRP A 193 10.57 20.80 11.56
C TRP A 193 10.44 19.89 10.34
N VAL A 194 9.41 20.06 9.51
CA VAL A 194 9.19 19.30 8.27
C VAL A 194 10.40 19.46 7.34
N ASN A 195 10.82 20.69 7.08
CA ASN A 195 11.95 21.00 6.19
C ASN A 195 13.26 20.33 6.64
N ARG A 196 13.55 20.38 7.97
CA ARG A 196 14.75 19.71 8.53
C ARG A 196 14.70 18.18 8.36
N ASN A 197 13.49 17.59 8.40
CA ASN A 197 13.30 16.15 8.36
C ASN A 197 13.00 15.58 6.96
N THR A 198 12.88 16.44 5.94
CA THR A 198 12.65 16.03 4.54
C THR A 198 13.74 16.49 3.59
N GLY A 199 14.87 16.96 4.13
CA GLY A 199 16.02 17.41 3.30
C GLY A 199 15.74 18.67 2.49
N GLY A 200 14.80 19.52 2.92
CA GLY A 200 14.44 20.76 2.23
C GLY A 200 13.56 20.58 0.99
N GLY A 201 13.12 19.35 0.72
CA GLY A 201 12.33 19.04 -0.48
C GLY A 201 10.86 19.44 -0.41
N THR A 202 10.38 19.95 0.73
CA THR A 202 8.97 20.28 0.92
C THR A 202 8.79 21.78 1.11
N GLU A 203 7.94 22.39 0.29
CA GLU A 203 7.45 23.74 0.50
C GLU A 203 6.54 23.81 1.74
N THR A 204 6.01 24.98 2.04
CA THR A 204 5.18 25.26 3.22
C THR A 204 4.09 24.20 3.41
N MET A 205 4.15 23.45 4.52
CA MET A 205 3.16 22.41 4.84
C MET A 205 1.89 22.99 5.46
N VAL A 206 2.04 24.02 6.30
CA VAL A 206 0.94 24.58 7.08
C VAL A 206 0.99 26.12 7.00
N ALA A 207 -0.14 26.75 6.69
CA ALA A 207 -0.31 28.18 6.80
C ALA A 207 -0.87 28.56 8.19
N GLY A 208 -0.50 29.71 8.71
CA GLY A 208 -0.95 30.15 10.06
C GLY A 208 -2.47 30.22 10.23
N GLY A 209 -3.23 30.47 9.16
CA GLY A 209 -4.69 30.48 9.19
C GLY A 209 -5.37 29.11 9.22
N GLN A 210 -4.62 28.01 9.06
CA GLN A 210 -5.16 26.65 9.14
C GLN A 210 -5.39 26.16 10.56
N PHE A 211 -4.78 26.81 11.55
CA PHE A 211 -5.08 26.57 12.96
C PHE A 211 -6.31 27.36 13.34
N GLY A 212 -7.47 26.67 13.39
CA GLY A 212 -8.74 27.29 13.77
C GLY A 212 -8.69 27.95 15.17
N SER A 213 -9.67 28.78 15.48
CA SER A 213 -9.79 29.53 16.74
C SER A 213 -10.07 28.67 17.99
N GLY A 214 -10.06 27.34 17.87
CA GLY A 214 -10.32 26.40 18.97
C GLY A 214 -9.09 26.14 19.85
N PHE A 215 -9.31 25.66 21.07
CA PHE A 215 -8.24 25.21 21.96
C PHE A 215 -7.58 23.94 21.39
N MET A 216 -6.47 24.13 20.68
CA MET A 216 -5.68 23.01 20.17
C MET A 216 -4.83 22.40 21.28
N GLN A 217 -4.76 21.07 21.32
CA GLN A 217 -4.01 20.32 22.33
C GLN A 217 -2.86 19.51 21.72
N ILE A 218 -3.17 18.73 20.68
CA ILE A 218 -2.16 17.93 19.96
C ILE A 218 -2.37 18.13 18.46
N ALA A 219 -1.27 18.38 17.73
CA ALA A 219 -1.21 18.21 16.30
C ALA A 219 -0.29 17.04 15.94
N LEU A 220 -0.85 16.02 15.27
CA LEU A 220 -0.10 14.92 14.70
C LEU A 220 0.39 15.34 13.32
N VAL A 221 1.70 15.32 13.12
CA VAL A 221 2.32 15.71 11.84
C VAL A 221 3.13 14.54 11.32
N SER A 222 2.82 14.12 10.10
CA SER A 222 3.57 13.07 9.40
C SER A 222 3.98 13.54 8.02
N THR A 223 5.19 13.18 7.61
CA THR A 223 5.68 13.52 6.28
C THR A 223 6.51 12.40 5.71
N MET A 224 6.44 12.26 4.40
CA MET A 224 7.32 11.36 3.66
C MET A 224 7.69 11.96 2.30
N TYR A 225 8.98 11.99 2.04
CA TYR A 225 9.56 12.35 0.75
C TYR A 225 10.29 11.15 0.17
N PHE A 226 10.11 10.92 -1.13
CA PHE A 226 10.77 9.84 -1.85
C PHE A 226 11.32 10.32 -3.18
N LYS A 227 12.61 10.09 -3.37
CA LYS A 227 13.32 10.23 -4.65
C LYS A 227 14.39 9.16 -4.72
N SER A 228 14.40 8.37 -5.79
CA SER A 228 15.39 7.29 -5.95
C SER A 228 15.70 7.06 -7.43
N LYS A 229 16.88 6.51 -7.69
CA LYS A 229 17.28 6.09 -9.04
C LYS A 229 16.69 4.74 -9.38
N TRP A 230 16.29 4.56 -10.61
CA TRP A 230 15.83 3.27 -11.13
C TRP A 230 16.98 2.26 -11.21
N LYS A 231 16.70 0.98 -11.02
CA LYS A 231 17.65 -0.10 -11.27
C LYS A 231 18.10 -0.11 -12.73
N THR A 232 17.16 -0.04 -13.65
CA THR A 232 17.39 0.25 -15.07
C THR A 232 16.91 1.68 -15.30
N LYS A 233 17.83 2.55 -15.71
CA LYS A 233 17.51 3.98 -15.89
C LYS A 233 16.69 4.19 -17.15
N PHE A 234 15.77 5.14 -17.11
CA PHE A 234 15.23 5.73 -18.32
C PHE A 234 16.27 6.65 -18.93
N SER A 235 16.37 6.64 -20.26
CA SER A 235 17.29 7.54 -20.96
C SER A 235 16.65 8.90 -21.19
N PHE A 236 17.35 9.98 -20.84
CA PHE A 236 16.87 11.34 -21.13
C PHE A 236 16.71 11.59 -22.63
N THR A 237 17.56 10.95 -23.47
CA THR A 237 17.49 11.08 -24.92
C THR A 237 16.25 10.38 -25.51
N ASP A 238 15.70 9.39 -24.80
CA ASP A 238 14.55 8.60 -25.22
C ASP A 238 13.25 9.11 -24.63
N THR A 239 13.29 10.15 -23.77
CA THR A 239 12.11 10.84 -23.27
C THR A 239 11.50 11.70 -24.39
N GLN A 240 10.24 11.42 -24.70
CA GLN A 240 9.52 12.09 -25.78
C GLN A 240 8.25 12.73 -25.25
N THR A 241 7.84 13.84 -25.87
CA THR A 241 6.55 14.45 -25.59
C THR A 241 5.44 13.65 -26.28
N LEU A 242 4.70 12.85 -25.51
CA LEU A 242 3.63 11.98 -26.01
C LEU A 242 2.27 12.34 -25.40
N PRO A 243 1.16 11.95 -26.07
CA PRO A 243 -0.17 12.18 -25.55
C PRO A 243 -0.47 11.31 -24.32
N PHE A 244 -1.12 11.92 -23.34
CA PHE A 244 -1.72 11.30 -22.16
C PHE A 244 -3.20 11.70 -22.12
N ILE A 245 -4.09 10.75 -21.92
CA ILE A 245 -5.53 10.97 -21.83
C ILE A 245 -5.89 11.14 -20.36
N SER A 246 -6.29 12.34 -19.96
CA SER A 246 -6.69 12.65 -18.57
C SER A 246 -8.06 12.05 -18.22
N THR A 247 -8.44 12.10 -16.93
CA THR A 247 -9.70 11.54 -16.43
C THR A 247 -10.95 12.20 -17.06
N ASP A 248 -10.85 13.46 -17.46
CA ASP A 248 -11.92 14.19 -18.16
C ASP A 248 -12.00 13.90 -19.67
N GLY A 249 -11.12 13.02 -20.18
CA GLY A 249 -11.01 12.68 -21.59
C GLY A 249 -10.15 13.67 -22.41
N SER A 250 -9.64 14.73 -21.80
CA SER A 250 -8.71 15.65 -22.49
C SER A 250 -7.39 14.98 -22.80
N VAL A 251 -6.75 15.42 -23.89
CA VAL A 251 -5.43 14.89 -24.30
C VAL A 251 -4.38 15.95 -24.02
N VAL A 252 -3.50 15.65 -23.08
CA VAL A 252 -2.37 16.51 -22.73
C VAL A 252 -1.06 15.92 -23.25
N LYS A 253 -0.10 16.77 -23.60
CA LYS A 253 1.24 16.34 -24.02
C LYS A 253 2.17 16.32 -22.81
N VAL A 254 2.70 15.15 -22.46
CA VAL A 254 3.54 14.93 -21.28
C VAL A 254 4.91 14.40 -21.65
N PRO A 255 5.97 14.72 -20.89
CA PRO A 255 7.26 14.08 -21.05
C PRO A 255 7.16 12.59 -20.67
N MET A 256 7.18 11.73 -21.66
CA MET A 256 7.05 10.28 -21.51
C MET A 256 8.45 9.66 -21.58
N MET A 257 8.93 9.15 -20.46
CA MET A 257 10.21 8.45 -20.34
C MET A 257 10.09 7.07 -20.99
N HIS A 258 11.15 6.59 -21.63
CA HIS A 258 11.21 5.27 -22.25
C HIS A 258 12.41 4.46 -21.76
N GLN A 259 12.20 3.17 -21.55
CA GLN A 259 13.26 2.18 -21.36
C GLN A 259 12.82 0.81 -21.86
N THR A 260 13.80 -0.02 -22.24
CA THR A 260 13.60 -1.45 -22.47
C THR A 260 14.24 -2.23 -21.33
N ALA A 261 13.44 -3.01 -20.59
CA ALA A 261 13.95 -3.75 -19.42
C ALA A 261 13.25 -5.09 -19.21
N ASP A 262 13.90 -5.98 -18.46
CA ASP A 262 13.30 -7.19 -17.92
C ASP A 262 12.57 -6.84 -16.62
N VAL A 263 11.23 -6.84 -16.65
CA VAL A 263 10.38 -6.42 -15.55
C VAL A 263 9.33 -7.48 -15.24
N ALA A 264 8.89 -7.54 -13.97
CA ALA A 264 7.75 -8.36 -13.62
C ALA A 264 6.46 -7.68 -14.14
N TYR A 265 5.67 -8.45 -14.88
CA TYR A 265 4.46 -8.01 -15.55
C TYR A 265 3.35 -9.03 -15.37
N GLY A 266 2.13 -8.56 -15.19
CA GLY A 266 0.94 -9.39 -15.11
C GLY A 266 -0.31 -8.68 -15.68
N GLN A 267 -1.25 -9.50 -16.15
CA GLN A 267 -2.59 -9.07 -16.52
C GLN A 267 -3.57 -9.70 -15.55
N PHE A 268 -4.47 -8.89 -15.04
CA PHE A 268 -5.45 -9.28 -14.05
C PHE A 268 -6.82 -8.73 -14.42
N GLU A 269 -7.82 -9.20 -13.69
CA GLU A 269 -9.21 -8.70 -13.85
C GLU A 269 -9.85 -8.49 -12.47
N THR A 270 -10.78 -7.54 -12.42
CA THR A 270 -11.65 -7.33 -11.26
C THR A 270 -12.73 -8.40 -11.20
N PRO A 271 -13.45 -8.54 -10.08
CA PRO A 271 -14.64 -9.41 -10.02
C PRO A 271 -15.70 -9.07 -11.08
N SER A 272 -15.71 -7.83 -11.58
CA SER A 272 -16.60 -7.35 -12.67
C SER A 272 -16.01 -7.59 -14.06
N HIS A 273 -14.94 -8.42 -14.19
CA HIS A 273 -14.23 -8.75 -15.44
C HIS A 273 -13.56 -7.56 -16.15
N GLU A 274 -13.30 -6.46 -15.45
CA GLU A 274 -12.54 -5.35 -15.99
C GLU A 274 -11.05 -5.67 -15.96
N LYS A 275 -10.42 -5.63 -17.12
CA LYS A 275 -9.01 -6.02 -17.30
C LYS A 275 -8.07 -4.87 -16.99
N PHE A 276 -7.00 -5.18 -16.30
CA PHE A 276 -5.92 -4.23 -16.00
C PHE A 276 -4.54 -4.90 -16.06
N THR A 277 -3.53 -4.09 -16.16
CA THR A 277 -2.13 -4.52 -16.24
C THR A 277 -1.34 -3.97 -15.06
N VAL A 278 -0.41 -4.78 -14.55
CA VAL A 278 0.51 -4.40 -13.47
C VAL A 278 1.93 -4.63 -13.96
N VAL A 279 2.79 -3.63 -13.75
CA VAL A 279 4.23 -3.74 -13.96
C VAL A 279 4.98 -3.37 -12.69
N GLU A 280 6.03 -4.09 -12.37
CA GLU A 280 6.94 -3.79 -11.26
C GLU A 280 8.24 -3.21 -11.79
N LEU A 281 8.58 -2.01 -11.34
CA LEU A 281 9.78 -1.28 -11.69
C LEU A 281 10.67 -1.15 -10.45
N PRO A 282 11.76 -1.93 -10.35
CA PRO A 282 12.65 -1.86 -9.20
C PRO A 282 13.51 -0.60 -9.21
N TYR A 283 13.70 -0.02 -8.03
CA TYR A 283 14.70 1.00 -7.80
C TYR A 283 16.09 0.40 -7.54
N LEU A 284 17.12 1.23 -7.58
CA LEU A 284 18.50 0.83 -7.32
C LEU A 284 18.61 0.17 -5.94
N GLY A 285 19.35 -0.93 -5.86
CA GLY A 285 19.48 -1.72 -4.64
C GLY A 285 18.37 -2.74 -4.40
N ASN A 286 17.28 -2.74 -5.20
CA ASN A 286 16.14 -3.67 -5.09
C ASN A 286 15.43 -3.68 -3.72
N THR A 287 15.65 -2.69 -2.87
CA THR A 287 14.97 -2.57 -1.57
C THR A 287 13.54 -2.09 -1.70
N VAL A 288 13.27 -1.30 -2.75
CA VAL A 288 11.94 -0.75 -3.06
C VAL A 288 11.65 -0.95 -4.54
N SER A 289 10.42 -1.26 -4.87
CA SER A 289 9.91 -1.29 -6.25
C SER A 289 8.64 -0.43 -6.37
N MET A 290 8.47 0.22 -7.52
CA MET A 290 7.21 0.83 -7.92
C MET A 290 6.37 -0.15 -8.70
N PHE A 291 5.15 -0.35 -8.27
CA PHE A 291 4.13 -1.07 -9.01
C PHE A 291 3.23 -0.06 -9.69
N VAL A 292 3.05 -0.17 -10.99
CA VAL A 292 2.16 0.70 -11.77
C VAL A 292 0.99 -0.14 -12.28
N VAL A 293 -0.22 0.29 -11.93
CA VAL A 293 -1.46 -0.41 -12.25
C VAL A 293 -2.31 0.47 -13.13
N ARG A 294 -2.64 -0.05 -14.32
CA ARG A 294 -3.36 0.70 -15.35
C ARG A 294 -4.48 -0.13 -15.96
N PRO A 295 -5.70 0.43 -16.17
CA PRO A 295 -6.76 -0.23 -16.94
C PRO A 295 -6.28 -0.63 -18.33
N THR A 296 -6.62 -1.83 -18.81
CA THR A 296 -6.28 -2.26 -20.17
C THR A 296 -7.13 -1.52 -21.19
N ASP A 297 -8.41 -1.43 -20.95
CA ASP A 297 -9.35 -0.67 -21.79
C ASP A 297 -9.34 0.81 -21.40
N ARG A 298 -9.49 1.69 -22.40
CA ARG A 298 -9.56 3.15 -22.20
C ARG A 298 -10.86 3.59 -21.52
N ASN A 299 -11.92 2.82 -21.69
CA ASN A 299 -13.23 3.12 -21.13
C ASN A 299 -13.42 2.63 -19.69
N THR A 300 -12.52 1.77 -19.20
CA THR A 300 -12.56 1.30 -17.81
C THR A 300 -12.05 2.40 -16.88
N PRO A 301 -12.91 2.91 -15.96
CA PRO A 301 -12.49 3.93 -15.02
C PRO A 301 -11.48 3.34 -14.00
N LEU A 302 -10.49 4.14 -13.64
CA LEU A 302 -9.48 3.71 -12.66
C LEU A 302 -10.13 3.36 -11.31
N SER A 303 -11.19 4.07 -10.92
CA SER A 303 -11.93 3.87 -9.67
C SER A 303 -12.52 2.46 -9.51
N SER A 304 -12.84 1.77 -10.60
CA SER A 304 -13.34 0.41 -10.53
C SER A 304 -12.26 -0.59 -10.08
N ILE A 305 -11.01 -0.33 -10.44
CA ILE A 305 -9.87 -1.14 -9.99
C ILE A 305 -9.51 -0.76 -8.55
N GLU A 306 -9.47 0.55 -8.24
CA GLU A 306 -9.15 1.07 -6.89
C GLU A 306 -10.12 0.55 -5.83
N SER A 307 -11.42 0.49 -6.12
CA SER A 307 -12.44 -0.01 -5.19
C SER A 307 -12.31 -1.50 -4.89
N ASN A 308 -11.75 -2.28 -5.81
CA ASN A 308 -11.50 -3.71 -5.67
C ASN A 308 -10.09 -4.05 -5.14
N LEU A 309 -9.28 -3.04 -4.82
CA LEU A 309 -7.93 -3.25 -4.27
C LEU A 309 -8.01 -3.86 -2.87
N THR A 310 -7.18 -4.87 -2.62
CA THR A 310 -7.05 -5.55 -1.31
C THR A 310 -5.59 -5.82 -0.99
N SER A 311 -5.26 -6.08 0.28
CA SER A 311 -3.93 -6.55 0.68
C SER A 311 -3.53 -7.84 -0.05
N LYS A 312 -4.48 -8.73 -0.24
CA LYS A 312 -4.30 -9.99 -0.96
C LYS A 312 -3.96 -9.75 -2.43
N SER A 313 -4.62 -8.79 -3.12
CA SER A 313 -4.31 -8.47 -4.52
C SER A 313 -2.86 -8.00 -4.66
N ILE A 314 -2.39 -7.07 -3.81
CA ILE A 314 -1.01 -6.57 -3.82
C ILE A 314 -0.01 -7.72 -3.62
N THR A 315 -0.27 -8.61 -2.66
CA THR A 315 0.59 -9.77 -2.40
C THR A 315 0.57 -10.76 -3.56
N THR A 316 -0.61 -11.01 -4.15
CA THR A 316 -0.75 -11.90 -5.31
C THR A 316 0.03 -11.34 -6.51
N TRP A 317 -0.10 -10.06 -6.83
CA TRP A 317 0.65 -9.45 -7.93
C TRP A 317 2.14 -9.61 -7.73
N ALA A 318 2.66 -9.27 -6.54
CA ALA A 318 4.08 -9.38 -6.25
C ALA A 318 4.63 -10.83 -6.39
N ASN A 319 3.80 -11.86 -6.16
CA ASN A 319 4.22 -13.24 -6.17
C ASN A 319 3.97 -13.99 -7.49
N THR A 320 3.01 -13.51 -8.32
CA THR A 320 2.55 -14.26 -9.52
C THR A 320 2.99 -13.64 -10.83
N MET A 321 3.43 -12.36 -10.83
CA MET A 321 3.91 -11.72 -12.05
C MET A 321 5.16 -12.41 -12.60
N LYS A 322 5.26 -12.45 -13.92
CA LYS A 322 6.39 -13.08 -14.64
C LYS A 322 7.33 -12.03 -15.18
N LYS A 323 8.64 -12.30 -15.12
CA LYS A 323 9.65 -11.44 -15.76
C LYS A 323 9.57 -11.60 -17.27
N ILE A 324 9.38 -10.49 -17.96
CA ILE A 324 9.39 -10.41 -19.41
C ILE A 324 10.17 -9.16 -19.84
N LYS A 325 10.84 -9.27 -20.99
CA LYS A 325 11.49 -8.12 -21.61
C LYS A 325 10.43 -7.31 -22.35
N MET A 326 10.34 -6.01 -22.04
CA MET A 326 9.33 -5.14 -22.65
C MET A 326 9.80 -3.69 -22.75
N ASP A 327 9.15 -2.95 -23.63
CA ASP A 327 9.26 -1.50 -23.72
C ASP A 327 8.31 -0.85 -22.73
N ILE A 328 8.82 0.06 -21.91
CA ILE A 328 8.09 0.74 -20.84
C ILE A 328 8.07 2.23 -21.13
N PHE A 329 6.86 2.78 -21.17
CA PHE A 329 6.62 4.21 -21.28
C PHE A 329 5.91 4.68 -20.00
N LEU A 330 6.59 5.52 -19.22
CA LEU A 330 6.09 6.09 -17.97
C LEU A 330 6.23 7.61 -18.03
N PRO A 331 5.19 8.40 -17.72
CA PRO A 331 5.34 9.85 -17.68
C PRO A 331 6.31 10.25 -16.56
N ARG A 332 7.09 11.31 -16.78
CA ARG A 332 7.79 12.02 -15.71
C ARG A 332 6.76 12.86 -14.96
N PHE A 333 6.74 12.75 -13.63
CA PHE A 333 5.82 13.50 -12.78
C PHE A 333 6.41 13.78 -11.40
N LYS A 334 5.89 14.80 -10.76
CA LYS A 334 6.11 15.10 -9.35
C LYS A 334 4.73 15.24 -8.71
N LEU A 335 4.46 14.46 -7.67
CA LEU A 335 3.24 14.58 -6.91
C LEU A 335 3.54 15.04 -5.50
N GLU A 336 2.71 15.96 -5.04
CA GLU A 336 2.71 16.44 -3.68
C GLU A 336 1.26 16.52 -3.20
N SER A 337 0.95 15.88 -2.09
CA SER A 337 -0.38 15.92 -1.49
C SER A 337 -0.29 16.31 -0.02
N TYR A 338 -1.18 17.19 0.36
CA TYR A 338 -1.50 17.55 1.73
C TYR A 338 -2.87 16.95 2.08
N SER A 339 -2.95 16.24 3.19
CA SER A 339 -4.20 15.61 3.63
C SER A 339 -4.46 15.90 5.11
N ASP A 340 -5.66 16.36 5.42
CA ASP A 340 -6.21 16.26 6.78
C ASP A 340 -6.76 14.85 6.95
N LEU A 341 -6.11 14.08 7.82
CA LEU A 341 -6.43 12.67 8.03
C LEU A 341 -7.69 12.44 8.88
N ARG A 342 -8.25 13.48 9.51
CA ARG A 342 -9.36 13.34 10.48
C ARG A 342 -10.54 12.58 9.88
N MET A 343 -11.01 12.98 8.70
CA MET A 343 -12.15 12.34 8.06
C MET A 343 -11.85 10.89 7.66
N ALA A 344 -10.69 10.66 7.07
CA ALA A 344 -10.29 9.32 6.64
C ALA A 344 -10.10 8.36 7.83
N LEU A 345 -9.43 8.80 8.91
CA LEU A 345 -9.21 7.99 10.11
C LEU A 345 -10.52 7.72 10.85
N SER A 346 -11.41 8.72 10.95
CA SER A 346 -12.74 8.53 11.53
C SER A 346 -13.56 7.49 10.75
N ALA A 347 -13.50 7.53 9.42
CA ALA A 347 -14.15 6.55 8.55
C ALA A 347 -13.53 5.14 8.65
N LEU A 348 -12.29 5.02 9.16
CA LEU A 348 -11.64 3.76 9.48
C LEU A 348 -11.92 3.26 10.89
N GLY A 349 -12.68 4.03 11.69
CA GLY A 349 -13.07 3.67 13.06
C GLY A 349 -12.21 4.31 14.16
N ILE A 350 -11.34 5.25 13.83
CA ILE A 350 -10.56 6.03 14.79
C ILE A 350 -11.21 7.41 14.95
N SER A 351 -12.17 7.54 15.86
CA SER A 351 -12.92 8.77 16.09
C SER A 351 -12.66 9.39 17.47
N ASP A 352 -12.48 8.56 18.49
CA ASP A 352 -12.41 9.03 19.87
C ASP A 352 -11.21 9.94 20.12
N LEU A 353 -10.09 9.67 19.45
CA LEU A 353 -8.89 10.51 19.60
C LEU A 353 -9.10 11.97 19.18
N PHE A 354 -10.13 12.26 18.38
CA PHE A 354 -10.47 13.60 17.90
C PHE A 354 -11.57 14.27 18.74
N ASP A 355 -12.22 13.54 19.63
CA ASP A 355 -13.29 14.06 20.50
C ASP A 355 -12.72 14.45 21.87
N PRO A 356 -12.74 15.74 22.27
CA PRO A 356 -12.18 16.19 23.54
C PRO A 356 -12.83 15.57 24.78
N ARG A 357 -14.02 14.94 24.65
CA ARG A 357 -14.74 14.30 25.76
C ARG A 357 -14.47 12.79 25.83
N LYS A 358 -14.00 12.18 24.74
CA LYS A 358 -13.80 10.73 24.63
C LYS A 358 -12.33 10.33 24.56
N ALA A 359 -11.47 11.23 24.06
CA ALA A 359 -10.05 10.97 23.96
C ALA A 359 -9.44 10.67 25.33
N ASP A 360 -8.72 9.55 25.41
CA ASP A 360 -7.98 9.16 26.61
C ASP A 360 -6.49 9.02 26.27
N PHE A 361 -5.72 10.05 26.61
CA PHE A 361 -4.28 10.14 26.44
C PHE A 361 -3.53 10.27 27.78
N LYS A 362 -4.04 9.63 28.83
CA LYS A 362 -3.39 9.62 30.15
C LYS A 362 -1.97 9.05 30.13
N GLY A 363 -1.63 8.23 29.15
CA GLY A 363 -0.26 7.79 28.93
C GLY A 363 0.69 8.89 28.44
N ILE A 364 0.15 9.96 27.81
CA ILE A 364 0.93 11.16 27.44
C ILE A 364 1.00 12.12 28.62
N SER A 365 -0.13 12.42 29.25
CA SER A 365 -0.26 13.39 30.33
C SER A 365 -1.50 13.11 31.18
N GLU A 366 -1.39 13.33 32.49
CA GLU A 366 -2.53 13.30 33.42
C GLU A 366 -3.51 14.48 33.23
N GLN A 367 -3.16 15.44 32.38
CA GLN A 367 -4.02 16.58 32.07
C GLN A 367 -5.32 16.11 31.42
N LYS A 368 -6.45 16.57 31.93
CA LYS A 368 -7.76 16.26 31.37
C LYS A 368 -7.98 16.93 30.01
N ASN A 369 -8.83 16.31 29.19
CA ASN A 369 -9.25 16.83 27.88
C ASN A 369 -8.11 16.95 26.84
N LEU A 370 -7.06 16.16 26.96
CA LEU A 370 -6.02 16.05 25.93
C LEU A 370 -6.56 15.25 24.75
N TYR A 371 -6.57 15.83 23.56
CA TYR A 371 -7.08 15.21 22.34
C TYR A 371 -6.31 15.66 21.10
N VAL A 372 -6.41 14.91 20.01
CA VAL A 372 -5.78 15.28 18.73
C VAL A 372 -6.67 16.28 18.01
N SER A 373 -6.24 17.52 17.99
CA SER A 373 -6.95 18.61 17.34
C SER A 373 -6.78 18.60 15.83
N GLN A 374 -5.60 18.19 15.35
CA GLN A 374 -5.29 18.05 13.92
C GLN A 374 -4.42 16.82 13.67
N ALA A 375 -4.64 16.17 12.52
CA ALA A 375 -3.81 15.09 12.01
C ALA A 375 -3.44 15.39 10.55
N ILE A 376 -2.21 15.81 10.34
CA ILE A 376 -1.72 16.34 9.08
C ILE A 376 -0.74 15.38 8.46
N HIS A 377 -0.95 15.09 7.18
CA HIS A 377 -0.03 14.26 6.39
C HIS A 377 0.39 14.99 5.12
N LYS A 378 1.69 15.01 4.85
CA LYS A 378 2.26 15.49 3.59
C LYS A 378 3.10 14.38 2.97
N ALA A 379 2.79 14.04 1.73
CA ALA A 379 3.57 13.08 0.95
C ALA A 379 4.03 13.73 -0.36
N GLN A 380 5.28 13.45 -0.72
CA GLN A 380 5.86 13.93 -1.97
C GLN A 380 6.68 12.83 -2.62
N ILE A 381 6.47 12.63 -3.91
CA ILE A 381 7.22 11.70 -4.73
C ILE A 381 7.68 12.37 -6.02
N GLU A 382 8.94 12.13 -6.39
CA GLU A 382 9.50 12.55 -7.67
C GLU A 382 9.85 11.32 -8.51
N VAL A 383 9.29 11.27 -9.72
CA VAL A 383 9.49 10.20 -10.70
C VAL A 383 10.11 10.82 -11.95
N GLU A 384 11.42 10.57 -12.11
CA GLU A 384 12.23 11.10 -13.20
C GLU A 384 13.14 10.01 -13.77
N GLU A 385 13.86 10.29 -14.82
CA GLU A 385 14.70 9.33 -15.55
C GLU A 385 15.79 8.66 -14.68
N GLY A 386 16.21 9.34 -13.61
CA GLY A 386 17.22 8.81 -12.68
C GLY A 386 18.59 8.67 -13.30
N GLY A 387 19.28 9.80 -13.51
CA GLY A 387 20.66 9.85 -14.00
C GLY A 387 21.19 11.27 -14.09
N THR A 388 22.50 11.44 -14.31
CA THR A 388 23.12 12.72 -14.60
C THR A 388 22.54 13.28 -15.90
N ARG A 389 22.04 14.54 -15.88
CA ARG A 389 21.67 15.24 -17.10
C ARG A 389 22.86 15.27 -18.06
N ALA A 390 22.83 14.44 -19.09
CA ALA A 390 23.66 14.66 -20.26
C ALA A 390 22.99 15.75 -21.08
N SER A 391 23.59 16.93 -21.11
CA SER A 391 23.18 18.03 -21.96
C SER A 391 23.34 17.63 -23.42
N GLY A 392 22.23 17.65 -24.14
CA GLY A 392 22.19 17.79 -25.60
C GLY A 392 22.49 16.54 -26.42
N VAL A 393 21.46 15.88 -26.88
CA VAL A 393 21.30 15.45 -28.29
C VAL A 393 19.81 15.06 -28.44
N THR A 394 19.10 15.71 -29.33
CA THR A 394 17.76 15.28 -29.75
C THR A 394 17.92 14.05 -30.62
N ALA A 395 17.95 12.87 -30.02
CA ALA A 395 17.91 11.62 -30.76
C ALA A 395 16.44 11.31 -31.08
N MET A 396 16.12 11.35 -32.38
CA MET A 396 14.85 10.82 -32.87
C MET A 396 14.92 9.30 -32.74
N VAL A 397 14.30 8.75 -31.66
CA VAL A 397 14.14 7.30 -31.55
C VAL A 397 13.12 6.87 -32.59
N LEU A 398 13.61 6.39 -33.70
CA LEU A 398 12.82 5.61 -34.65
C LEU A 398 12.37 4.35 -33.91
N LEU A 399 11.10 4.29 -33.49
CA LEU A 399 10.46 3.09 -32.96
C LEU A 399 10.63 1.98 -34.02
N LYS A 400 11.69 1.22 -33.89
CA LYS A 400 11.83 -0.02 -34.65
C LYS A 400 10.57 -0.82 -34.35
N ARG A 401 9.88 -1.34 -35.35
CA ARG A 401 8.78 -2.30 -35.21
C ARG A 401 9.30 -3.53 -34.47
N SER A 402 9.43 -3.40 -33.16
CA SER A 402 9.83 -4.47 -32.26
C SER A 402 8.58 -5.32 -31.99
N ARG A 403 8.74 -6.64 -32.06
CA ARG A 403 7.71 -7.58 -31.60
C ARG A 403 7.65 -7.67 -30.06
N MET A 404 8.35 -6.78 -29.36
CA MET A 404 8.36 -6.76 -27.89
C MET A 404 7.04 -6.25 -27.33
N PRO A 405 6.56 -6.82 -26.23
CA PRO A 405 5.43 -6.27 -25.49
C PRO A 405 5.70 -4.83 -25.05
N VAL A 406 4.65 -4.01 -25.01
CA VAL A 406 4.74 -2.60 -24.64
C VAL A 406 3.81 -2.32 -23.45
N PHE A 407 4.34 -1.74 -22.40
CA PHE A 407 3.56 -1.11 -21.35
C PHE A 407 3.64 0.41 -21.49
N LYS A 408 2.50 1.08 -21.62
CA LYS A 408 2.45 2.52 -21.77
C LYS A 408 1.45 3.13 -20.79
N ALA A 409 1.92 3.90 -19.81
CA ALA A 409 1.11 4.64 -18.88
C ALA A 409 0.63 5.97 -19.51
N ASP A 410 -0.23 5.87 -20.52
CA ASP A 410 -0.75 6.98 -21.33
C ASP A 410 -2.16 7.45 -20.94
N ARG A 411 -2.63 7.03 -19.78
CA ARG A 411 -3.96 7.33 -19.19
C ARG A 411 -3.90 7.18 -17.68
N PRO A 412 -4.93 7.55 -16.93
CA PRO A 412 -4.95 7.44 -15.49
C PRO A 412 -4.52 6.06 -14.99
N PHE A 413 -3.64 6.07 -14.02
CA PHE A 413 -3.11 4.88 -13.37
C PHE A 413 -2.93 5.14 -11.88
N PHE A 414 -2.98 4.10 -11.06
CA PHE A 414 -2.46 4.20 -9.71
C PHE A 414 -1.13 3.47 -9.59
N PHE A 415 -0.38 3.83 -8.58
CA PHE A 415 0.91 3.22 -8.28
C PHE A 415 1.08 3.03 -6.78
N PHE A 416 1.94 2.10 -6.41
CA PHE A 416 2.40 2.00 -5.03
C PHE A 416 3.87 1.63 -4.99
N LEU A 417 4.56 2.11 -3.95
CA LEU A 417 5.92 1.72 -3.64
C LEU A 417 5.89 0.63 -2.57
N ARG A 418 6.50 -0.50 -2.86
CA ARG A 418 6.55 -1.64 -1.95
C ARG A 418 7.99 -1.93 -1.56
N GLN A 419 8.24 -2.04 -0.26
CA GLN A 419 9.52 -2.50 0.27
C GLN A 419 9.62 -4.02 0.11
N ALA A 420 10.71 -4.51 -0.49
CA ALA A 420 10.85 -5.92 -0.85
C ALA A 420 10.88 -6.85 0.38
N SER A 421 11.62 -6.48 1.42
CA SER A 421 11.83 -7.29 2.62
C SER A 421 10.59 -7.39 3.51
N SER A 422 9.96 -6.26 3.79
CA SER A 422 8.79 -6.18 4.66
C SER A 422 7.46 -6.38 3.95
N GLY A 423 7.43 -6.25 2.62
CA GLY A 423 6.18 -6.21 1.85
C GLY A 423 5.32 -4.97 2.09
N SER A 424 5.78 -4.05 2.94
CA SER A 424 5.02 -2.86 3.32
C SER A 424 4.86 -1.88 2.17
N VAL A 425 3.66 -1.29 2.07
CA VAL A 425 3.36 -0.21 1.13
C VAL A 425 3.85 1.11 1.75
N LEU A 426 4.89 1.68 1.15
CA LEU A 426 5.50 2.94 1.59
C LEU A 426 4.72 4.15 1.11
N PHE A 427 4.35 4.13 -0.17
CA PHE A 427 3.52 5.11 -0.85
C PHE A 427 2.44 4.40 -1.64
N ILE A 428 1.32 5.07 -1.78
CA ILE A 428 0.29 4.73 -2.74
C ILE A 428 -0.33 6.02 -3.26
N GLY A 429 -0.60 6.08 -4.55
CA GLY A 429 -1.16 7.26 -5.18
C GLY A 429 -1.70 6.97 -6.56
N ARG A 430 -2.35 7.96 -7.14
CA ARG A 430 -2.82 7.91 -8.52
C ARG A 430 -2.39 9.16 -9.29
N VAL A 431 -2.20 8.97 -10.57
CA VAL A 431 -1.89 10.01 -11.55
C VAL A 431 -3.04 10.10 -12.52
N THR A 432 -3.72 11.22 -12.52
CA THR A 432 -4.84 11.54 -13.43
C THR A 432 -4.41 12.55 -14.48
N ASN A 433 -3.42 13.40 -14.14
CA ASN A 433 -2.74 14.33 -15.03
C ASN A 433 -1.28 14.54 -14.59
N PRO A 434 -0.27 14.06 -15.33
CA PRO A 434 1.15 14.16 -14.93
C PRO A 434 1.76 15.58 -14.98
N LEU A 435 1.02 16.59 -15.42
CA LEU A 435 1.52 17.98 -15.55
C LEU A 435 1.27 18.86 -14.32
N HIS A 436 0.61 18.35 -13.28
CA HIS A 436 0.29 19.09 -12.05
C HIS A 436 1.40 19.02 -11.02
#